data_1af92e0dab1ab91481f553cb6f51fd5d
#
_entry.id   1af92e0dab1ab91481f553cb6f51fd5d
#
_cell.length_a   1.000
_cell.length_b   1.000
_cell.length_c   1.000
_cell.angle_alpha   90.00
_cell.angle_beta   90.00
_cell.angle_gamma   90.00
#
_symmetry.space_group_name_H-M   'P 1'
#
loop_
_entity.id
_entity.type
_entity.pdbx_description
1 polymer ?
#
loop_
_entity_poly.entity_id
_entity_poly.type
_entity_poly.pdbx_seq_one_letter_code
_entity_poly.pdbx_strand_id
1 'polypeptide(L)'
;MDAIHELYHALTTSDYVLVGAGAGLSAAAGISFADERAFKRDYPALWAQGVHSDYQTFSYKGWLPGQRWGYLCRHIKAVLLDTPALPLYDDLKALLEGSDYFAVTSNVDHQFIKAGFPPERVFEAQGSYGELVCSARCSDDEYDIAPFIDATLPHIKDDLTVDAAHHPHCPRCGAPLRPAFRDTRAHALGDQRYHDFLAESADASIAILEFGVGFNSAGVIRVPFERITGEREKARFFRITVDYPESEEEIAYPEIPVPIADKSLSINRDAGAVIRELLALKKARA
;
A
#
# COMPACT_ATOMS: atom_id res chain seq x y z
N MET A 1 2.31 27.55 15.24
CA MET A 1 1.24 26.91 14.43
C MET A 1 1.21 25.47 14.88
N ASP A 2 0.07 24.84 15.09
CA ASP A 2 0.10 23.43 15.41
C ASP A 2 0.45 22.60 14.15
N ALA A 3 0.86 21.33 14.34
CA ALA A 3 1.35 20.48 13.28
C ALA A 3 0.35 20.26 12.13
N ILE A 4 -0.96 20.23 12.41
CA ILE A 4 -2.00 20.05 11.40
C ILE A 4 -2.15 21.30 10.54
N HIS A 5 -2.13 22.48 11.13
CA HIS A 5 -2.18 23.73 10.38
C HIS A 5 -0.91 23.96 9.54
N GLU A 6 0.26 23.52 10.03
CA GLU A 6 1.49 23.57 9.26
C GLU A 6 1.44 22.63 8.06
N LEU A 7 0.98 21.40 8.27
CA LEU A 7 0.76 20.43 7.19
C LEU A 7 -0.25 20.95 6.17
N TYR A 8 -1.39 21.50 6.64
CA TYR A 8 -2.40 22.07 5.75
C TYR A 8 -1.85 23.25 4.94
N HIS A 9 -1.06 24.12 5.57
CA HIS A 9 -0.41 25.25 4.88
C HIS A 9 0.53 24.72 3.80
N ALA A 10 1.43 23.77 4.11
CA ALA A 10 2.33 23.19 3.13
C ALA A 10 1.59 22.54 1.97
N LEU A 11 0.52 21.75 2.27
CA LEU A 11 -0.32 21.11 1.26
C LEU A 11 -0.96 22.12 0.28
N THR A 12 -1.36 23.30 0.76
CA THR A 12 -2.11 24.28 -0.03
C THR A 12 -1.24 25.34 -0.69
N THR A 13 0.03 25.48 -0.32
CA THR A 13 0.95 26.48 -0.85
C THR A 13 2.11 25.92 -1.65
N SER A 14 2.35 24.61 -1.59
CA SER A 14 3.37 23.97 -2.43
C SER A 14 2.89 23.81 -3.87
N ASP A 15 3.80 23.93 -4.81
CA ASP A 15 3.54 23.74 -6.24
C ASP A 15 3.17 22.27 -6.53
N TYR A 16 3.80 21.34 -5.81
CA TYR A 16 3.61 19.88 -5.95
C TYR A 16 3.34 19.19 -4.61
N VAL A 17 2.64 18.07 -4.67
CA VAL A 17 2.37 17.20 -3.52
C VAL A 17 2.75 15.76 -3.82
N LEU A 18 3.66 15.19 -3.05
CA LEU A 18 4.01 13.77 -3.12
C LEU A 18 3.41 13.02 -1.94
N VAL A 19 2.59 12.01 -2.24
CA VAL A 19 1.93 11.19 -1.23
C VAL A 19 2.55 9.81 -1.19
N GLY A 20 2.97 9.36 -0.02
CA GLY A 20 3.39 7.99 0.27
C GLY A 20 2.38 7.29 1.16
N ALA A 21 1.92 6.12 0.77
CA ALA A 21 0.95 5.34 1.53
C ALA A 21 1.44 3.93 1.82
N GLY A 22 1.58 3.61 3.10
CA GLY A 22 1.86 2.26 3.59
C GLY A 22 0.63 1.58 4.18
N ALA A 23 0.82 0.39 4.73
CA ALA A 23 -0.24 -0.43 5.29
C ALA A 23 -1.00 0.23 6.44
N GLY A 24 -0.41 1.20 7.13
CA GLY A 24 -1.09 2.00 8.16
C GLY A 24 -2.24 2.87 7.59
N LEU A 25 -2.16 3.30 6.31
CA LEU A 25 -3.29 3.98 5.68
C LEU A 25 -4.46 3.00 5.43
N SER A 26 -4.18 1.80 4.93
CA SER A 26 -5.20 0.76 4.75
C SER A 26 -5.79 0.32 6.10
N ALA A 27 -4.96 0.21 7.14
CA ALA A 27 -5.42 -0.10 8.50
C ALA A 27 -6.36 0.98 9.04
N ALA A 28 -6.03 2.26 8.88
CA ALA A 28 -6.89 3.39 9.23
C ALA A 28 -8.20 3.42 8.42
N ALA A 29 -8.19 2.84 7.22
CA ALA A 29 -9.37 2.68 6.37
C ALA A 29 -10.19 1.41 6.68
N GLY A 30 -9.66 0.46 7.47
CA GLY A 30 -10.35 -0.76 7.88
C GLY A 30 -9.77 -2.08 7.35
N ILE A 31 -8.65 -2.05 6.61
CA ILE A 31 -7.94 -3.25 6.13
C ILE A 31 -6.64 -3.41 6.93
N SER A 32 -6.62 -4.28 7.92
CA SER A 32 -5.43 -4.52 8.76
C SER A 32 -4.82 -5.89 8.49
N PHE A 33 -3.59 -5.92 8.01
CA PHE A 33 -2.80 -7.15 7.83
C PHE A 33 -2.14 -7.65 9.12
N ALA A 34 -2.27 -6.88 10.23
CA ALA A 34 -1.72 -7.20 11.54
C ALA A 34 -2.80 -7.69 12.53
N ASP A 35 -4.09 -7.74 12.15
CA ASP A 35 -5.18 -8.13 13.03
C ASP A 35 -5.17 -9.64 13.28
N GLU A 36 -4.53 -10.05 14.37
CA GLU A 36 -4.43 -11.46 14.78
C GLU A 36 -5.80 -12.09 15.09
N ARG A 37 -6.77 -11.30 15.58
CA ARG A 37 -8.11 -11.83 15.91
C ARG A 37 -8.87 -12.15 14.64
N ALA A 38 -8.84 -11.27 13.66
CA ALA A 38 -9.41 -11.51 12.34
C ALA A 38 -8.71 -12.70 11.67
N PHE A 39 -7.38 -12.72 11.68
CA PHE A 39 -6.59 -13.79 11.09
C PHE A 39 -6.93 -15.16 11.69
N LYS A 40 -7.01 -15.26 13.03
CA LYS A 40 -7.40 -16.51 13.73
C LYS A 40 -8.79 -16.99 13.34
N ARG A 41 -9.75 -16.06 13.18
CA ARG A 41 -11.13 -16.38 12.78
C ARG A 41 -11.18 -16.90 11.35
N ASP A 42 -10.46 -16.23 10.44
CA ASP A 42 -10.58 -16.43 8.99
C ASP A 42 -9.66 -17.55 8.48
N TYR A 43 -8.53 -17.78 9.18
CA TYR A 43 -7.50 -18.76 8.81
C TYR A 43 -7.09 -19.67 9.98
N PRO A 44 -8.05 -20.39 10.64
CA PRO A 44 -7.75 -21.22 11.82
C PRO A 44 -6.71 -22.31 11.55
N ALA A 45 -6.63 -22.83 10.31
CA ALA A 45 -5.64 -23.83 9.93
C ALA A 45 -4.22 -23.26 9.95
N LEU A 46 -3.99 -22.05 9.46
CA LEU A 46 -2.69 -21.38 9.53
C LEU A 46 -2.36 -20.95 10.95
N TRP A 47 -3.36 -20.51 11.72
CA TRP A 47 -3.17 -20.22 13.14
C TRP A 47 -2.64 -21.43 13.91
N ALA A 48 -3.20 -22.61 13.66
CA ALA A 48 -2.73 -23.87 14.26
C ALA A 48 -1.30 -24.25 13.83
N GLN A 49 -0.81 -23.72 12.72
CA GLN A 49 0.55 -23.91 12.23
C GLN A 49 1.53 -22.81 12.74
N GLY A 50 1.07 -21.94 13.65
CA GLY A 50 1.89 -20.87 14.24
C GLY A 50 1.99 -19.60 13.39
N VAL A 51 1.11 -19.40 12.41
CA VAL A 51 1.02 -18.14 11.65
C VAL A 51 -0.11 -17.32 12.26
N HIS A 52 0.17 -16.10 12.70
CA HIS A 52 -0.76 -15.30 13.49
C HIS A 52 -1.23 -14.02 12.79
N SER A 53 -0.67 -13.67 11.63
CA SER A 53 -1.09 -12.50 10.87
C SER A 53 -0.80 -12.66 9.37
N ASP A 54 -1.47 -11.85 8.54
CA ASP A 54 -1.19 -11.82 7.10
C ASP A 54 0.26 -11.44 6.82
N TYR A 55 0.88 -10.57 7.62
CA TYR A 55 2.31 -10.25 7.49
C TYR A 55 3.21 -11.47 7.61
N GLN A 56 2.94 -12.38 8.55
CA GLN A 56 3.76 -13.57 8.74
C GLN A 56 3.68 -14.52 7.55
N THR A 57 2.59 -14.49 6.78
CA THR A 57 2.43 -15.34 5.59
C THR A 57 3.47 -15.05 4.51
N PHE A 58 3.99 -13.81 4.42
CA PHE A 58 4.99 -13.44 3.41
C PHE A 58 6.33 -14.16 3.60
N SER A 59 6.71 -14.46 4.83
CA SER A 59 7.96 -15.15 5.16
C SER A 59 7.75 -16.62 5.53
N TYR A 60 6.51 -17.07 5.66
CA TYR A 60 6.19 -18.44 6.07
C TYR A 60 6.70 -19.48 5.08
N LYS A 61 7.36 -20.53 5.60
CA LYS A 61 7.95 -21.62 4.80
C LYS A 61 7.24 -22.96 4.93
N GLY A 62 6.33 -23.07 5.91
CA GLY A 62 5.63 -24.33 6.26
C GLY A 62 4.39 -24.63 5.41
N TRP A 63 4.24 -24.00 4.24
CA TRP A 63 3.09 -24.24 3.36
C TRP A 63 2.96 -25.70 2.94
N LEU A 64 1.77 -26.27 3.15
CA LEU A 64 1.40 -27.53 2.53
C LEU A 64 1.21 -27.35 1.00
N PRO A 65 1.29 -28.43 0.21
CA PRO A 65 1.00 -28.36 -1.22
C PRO A 65 -0.36 -27.73 -1.52
N GLY A 66 -0.38 -26.69 -2.35
CA GLY A 66 -1.61 -25.96 -2.69
C GLY A 66 -2.17 -25.00 -1.62
N GLN A 67 -1.71 -25.07 -0.38
CA GLN A 67 -2.26 -24.28 0.73
C GLN A 67 -2.06 -22.77 0.54
N ARG A 68 -0.90 -22.37 0.04
CA ARG A 68 -0.62 -20.96 -0.23
C ARG A 68 -1.60 -20.36 -1.24
N TRP A 69 -1.95 -21.11 -2.28
CA TRP A 69 -2.92 -20.64 -3.28
C TRP A 69 -4.32 -20.54 -2.68
N GLY A 70 -4.76 -21.54 -1.92
CA GLY A 70 -6.04 -21.46 -1.23
C GLY A 70 -6.15 -20.30 -0.24
N TYR A 71 -5.08 -20.04 0.54
CA TYR A 71 -5.00 -18.84 1.37
C TYR A 71 -5.12 -17.57 0.53
N LEU A 72 -4.31 -17.44 -0.52
CA LEU A 72 -4.31 -16.24 -1.38
C LEU A 72 -5.69 -16.00 -2.02
N CYS A 73 -6.38 -17.05 -2.47
CA CYS A 73 -7.73 -16.92 -3.01
C CYS A 73 -8.72 -16.31 -2.00
N ARG A 74 -8.75 -16.81 -0.76
CA ARG A 74 -9.64 -16.27 0.29
C ARG A 74 -9.22 -14.86 0.70
N HIS A 75 -7.92 -14.62 0.87
CA HIS A 75 -7.38 -13.34 1.29
C HIS A 75 -7.63 -12.25 0.23
N ILE A 76 -7.26 -12.51 -1.02
CA ILE A 76 -7.43 -11.54 -2.12
C ILE A 76 -8.92 -11.29 -2.38
N LYS A 77 -9.75 -12.33 -2.31
CA LYS A 77 -11.20 -12.13 -2.41
C LYS A 77 -11.69 -11.15 -1.36
N ALA A 78 -11.35 -11.36 -0.10
CA ALA A 78 -11.80 -10.51 1.00
C ALA A 78 -11.25 -9.07 0.89
N VAL A 79 -9.93 -8.91 0.65
CA VAL A 79 -9.24 -7.60 0.70
C VAL A 79 -9.46 -6.81 -0.59
N LEU A 80 -9.46 -7.50 -1.75
CA LEU A 80 -9.56 -6.84 -3.04
C LEU A 80 -10.95 -6.95 -3.65
N LEU A 81 -11.48 -8.18 -3.86
CA LEU A 81 -12.67 -8.33 -4.71
C LEU A 81 -13.96 -7.93 -3.99
N ASP A 82 -14.12 -8.29 -2.72
CA ASP A 82 -15.33 -8.02 -1.93
C ASP A 82 -15.28 -6.65 -1.23
N THR A 83 -14.10 -6.07 -1.04
CA THR A 83 -13.95 -4.77 -0.40
C THR A 83 -14.12 -3.64 -1.42
N PRO A 84 -15.12 -2.76 -1.29
CA PRO A 84 -15.32 -1.60 -2.17
C PRO A 84 -14.25 -0.54 -1.94
N ALA A 85 -14.34 0.57 -2.68
CA ALA A 85 -13.59 1.78 -2.34
C ALA A 85 -13.90 2.20 -0.90
N LEU A 86 -12.87 2.44 -0.11
CA LEU A 86 -13.02 2.79 1.30
C LEU A 86 -13.10 4.33 1.45
N PRO A 87 -14.04 4.85 2.27
CA PRO A 87 -14.30 6.28 2.37
C PRO A 87 -13.08 7.15 2.71
N LEU A 88 -12.10 6.60 3.41
CA LEU A 88 -10.86 7.33 3.71
C LEU A 88 -10.05 7.69 2.47
N TYR A 89 -10.07 6.84 1.44
CA TYR A 89 -9.42 7.14 0.17
C TYR A 89 -10.20 8.18 -0.64
N ASP A 90 -11.54 8.21 -0.54
CA ASP A 90 -12.35 9.30 -1.10
C ASP A 90 -12.05 10.62 -0.41
N ASP A 91 -11.90 10.61 0.94
CA ASP A 91 -11.51 11.79 1.72
C ASP A 91 -10.11 12.29 1.31
N LEU A 92 -9.14 11.39 1.14
CA LEU A 92 -7.79 11.74 0.68
C LEU A 92 -7.82 12.32 -0.74
N LYS A 93 -8.59 11.74 -1.65
CA LYS A 93 -8.76 12.26 -3.01
C LYS A 93 -9.36 13.67 -2.99
N ALA A 94 -10.42 13.89 -2.22
CA ALA A 94 -11.02 15.21 -2.07
C ALA A 94 -10.06 16.23 -1.43
N LEU A 95 -9.20 15.79 -0.51
CA LEU A 95 -8.15 16.64 0.08
C LEU A 95 -7.14 17.10 -0.97
N LEU A 96 -6.74 16.22 -1.89
CA LEU A 96 -5.75 16.48 -2.95
C LEU A 96 -6.32 17.17 -4.18
N GLU A 97 -7.64 17.32 -4.27
CA GLU A 97 -8.29 18.00 -5.40
C GLU A 97 -7.77 19.44 -5.55
N GLY A 98 -7.37 19.81 -6.76
CA GLY A 98 -6.77 21.11 -7.09
C GLY A 98 -5.25 21.19 -6.88
N SER A 99 -4.62 20.15 -6.34
CA SER A 99 -3.15 20.04 -6.23
C SER A 99 -2.56 19.29 -7.42
N ASP A 100 -1.33 19.61 -7.81
CA ASP A 100 -0.54 18.76 -8.68
C ASP A 100 0.17 17.71 -7.83
N TYR A 101 -0.40 16.51 -7.79
CA TYR A 101 0.05 15.44 -6.90
C TYR A 101 0.47 14.19 -7.63
N PHE A 102 1.29 13.39 -6.95
CA PHE A 102 1.58 12.00 -7.29
C PHE A 102 1.51 11.13 -6.03
N ALA A 103 0.93 9.94 -6.14
CA ALA A 103 0.81 8.99 -5.05
C ALA A 103 1.66 7.74 -5.30
N VAL A 104 2.48 7.38 -4.32
CA VAL A 104 3.24 6.13 -4.29
C VAL A 104 2.71 5.27 -3.16
N THR A 105 2.33 4.04 -3.44
CA THR A 105 1.89 3.12 -2.39
C THR A 105 2.64 1.81 -2.40
N SER A 106 2.91 1.29 -1.22
CA SER A 106 3.38 -0.08 -1.01
C SER A 106 2.23 -1.06 -0.75
N ASN A 107 0.99 -0.57 -0.70
CA ASN A 107 -0.20 -1.40 -0.53
C ASN A 107 -0.55 -2.10 -1.85
N VAL A 108 -1.16 -3.26 -1.75
CA VAL A 108 -1.52 -4.12 -2.89
C VAL A 108 -3.04 -4.31 -3.01
N ASP A 109 -3.80 -3.53 -2.23
CA ASP A 109 -5.26 -3.60 -2.07
C ASP A 109 -6.05 -2.80 -3.12
N HIS A 110 -5.36 -2.10 -4.01
CA HIS A 110 -5.94 -1.33 -5.12
C HIS A 110 -6.86 -0.17 -4.67
N GLN A 111 -6.79 0.26 -3.42
CA GLN A 111 -7.74 1.24 -2.88
C GLN A 111 -7.63 2.62 -3.52
N PHE A 112 -6.45 3.07 -3.93
CA PHE A 112 -6.31 4.30 -4.72
C PHE A 112 -7.11 4.24 -6.02
N ILE A 113 -6.96 3.14 -6.77
CA ILE A 113 -7.63 2.96 -8.06
C ILE A 113 -9.14 2.83 -7.86
N LYS A 114 -9.59 2.07 -6.85
CA LYS A 114 -11.01 1.92 -6.50
C LYS A 114 -11.68 3.23 -6.10
N ALA A 115 -10.97 4.11 -5.39
CA ALA A 115 -11.46 5.44 -5.05
C ALA A 115 -11.42 6.41 -6.26
N GLY A 116 -11.01 5.94 -7.44
CA GLY A 116 -10.99 6.72 -8.67
C GLY A 116 -9.88 7.77 -8.72
N PHE A 117 -8.73 7.50 -8.10
CA PHE A 117 -7.52 8.25 -8.42
C PHE A 117 -7.11 7.94 -9.85
N PRO A 118 -6.68 8.94 -10.64
CA PRO A 118 -6.18 8.70 -11.99
C PRO A 118 -4.99 7.73 -11.98
N PRO A 119 -5.02 6.61 -12.73
CA PRO A 119 -3.93 5.63 -12.70
C PRO A 119 -2.57 6.21 -13.09
N GLU A 120 -2.56 7.28 -13.90
CA GLU A 120 -1.34 8.00 -14.30
C GLU A 120 -0.70 8.79 -13.15
N ARG A 121 -1.43 9.01 -12.05
CA ARG A 121 -0.94 9.70 -10.84
C ARG A 121 -0.71 8.77 -9.66
N VAL A 122 -0.76 7.46 -9.89
CA VAL A 122 -0.57 6.45 -8.85
C VAL A 122 0.50 5.45 -9.28
N PHE A 123 1.44 5.20 -8.38
CA PHE A 123 2.42 4.13 -8.50
C PHE A 123 2.23 3.11 -7.37
N GLU A 124 1.68 1.96 -7.69
CA GLU A 124 1.61 0.79 -6.80
C GLU A 124 2.96 0.07 -6.85
N ALA A 125 3.91 0.54 -6.05
CA ALA A 125 5.32 0.17 -6.15
C ALA A 125 5.64 -1.30 -5.82
N GLN A 126 4.70 -2.02 -5.22
CA GLN A 126 4.79 -3.47 -5.02
C GLN A 126 3.81 -4.25 -5.91
N GLY A 127 3.15 -3.58 -6.88
CA GLY A 127 2.07 -4.14 -7.68
C GLY A 127 0.77 -4.27 -6.93
N SER A 128 -0.15 -5.00 -7.51
CA SER A 128 -1.45 -5.25 -6.90
C SER A 128 -1.73 -6.74 -6.76
N TYR A 129 -2.75 -7.04 -6.00
CA TYR A 129 -3.32 -8.38 -5.94
C TYR A 129 -4.24 -8.68 -7.13
N GLY A 130 -4.53 -7.70 -8.00
CA GLY A 130 -5.50 -7.83 -9.08
C GLY A 130 -5.06 -8.68 -10.25
N GLU A 131 -3.75 -8.88 -10.43
CA GLU A 131 -3.21 -9.52 -11.61
C GLU A 131 -2.37 -10.78 -11.29
N LEU A 132 -2.41 -11.72 -12.23
CA LEU A 132 -1.52 -12.87 -12.28
C LEU A 132 -0.55 -12.74 -13.44
N VAL A 133 0.68 -13.20 -13.24
CA VAL A 133 1.71 -13.26 -14.27
C VAL A 133 2.29 -14.68 -14.41
N CYS A 134 2.81 -15.00 -15.59
CA CYS A 134 3.43 -16.30 -15.85
C CYS A 134 4.71 -16.49 -15.03
N SER A 135 4.79 -17.57 -14.24
CA SER A 135 6.00 -17.90 -13.45
C SER A 135 7.21 -18.21 -14.32
N ALA A 136 6.99 -18.76 -15.52
CA ALA A 136 8.04 -19.03 -16.52
C ALA A 136 8.40 -17.80 -17.37
N ARG A 137 7.72 -16.65 -17.17
CA ARG A 137 7.99 -15.42 -17.92
C ARG A 137 7.93 -15.59 -19.43
N CYS A 138 6.98 -16.39 -19.95
CA CYS A 138 6.84 -16.65 -21.38
C CYS A 138 6.30 -15.45 -22.17
N SER A 139 5.68 -14.48 -21.49
CA SER A 139 5.20 -13.21 -22.02
C SER A 139 5.09 -12.19 -20.87
N ASP A 140 4.85 -10.94 -21.22
CA ASP A 140 4.54 -9.85 -20.27
C ASP A 140 3.03 -9.67 -20.06
N ASP A 141 2.22 -10.65 -20.50
CA ASP A 141 0.78 -10.61 -20.30
C ASP A 141 0.43 -10.70 -18.81
N GLU A 142 -0.51 -9.87 -18.41
CA GLU A 142 -1.15 -9.90 -17.10
C GLU A 142 -2.57 -10.45 -17.25
N TYR A 143 -3.00 -11.25 -16.28
CA TYR A 143 -4.30 -11.89 -16.27
C TYR A 143 -5.08 -11.43 -15.05
N ASP A 144 -6.32 -10.97 -15.24
CA ASP A 144 -7.24 -10.67 -14.13
C ASP A 144 -7.35 -11.89 -13.20
N ILE A 145 -7.13 -11.67 -11.91
CA ILE A 145 -7.13 -12.73 -10.91
C ILE A 145 -8.55 -13.24 -10.57
N ALA A 146 -9.58 -12.41 -10.73
CA ALA A 146 -10.94 -12.70 -10.26
C ALA A 146 -11.50 -14.01 -10.83
N PRO A 147 -11.43 -14.31 -12.15
CA PRO A 147 -11.93 -15.56 -12.68
C PRO A 147 -11.21 -16.80 -12.12
N PHE A 148 -9.92 -16.70 -11.80
CA PHE A 148 -9.15 -17.81 -11.24
C PHE A 148 -9.50 -18.03 -9.76
N ILE A 149 -9.76 -16.98 -8.99
CA ILE A 149 -10.24 -17.08 -7.62
C ILE A 149 -11.62 -17.74 -7.61
N ASP A 150 -12.55 -17.26 -8.41
CA ASP A 150 -13.93 -17.80 -8.47
C ASP A 150 -13.92 -19.29 -8.84
N ALA A 151 -13.08 -19.71 -9.79
CA ALA A 151 -12.90 -21.10 -10.16
C ALA A 151 -12.27 -21.96 -9.05
N THR A 152 -11.40 -21.38 -8.19
CA THR A 152 -10.67 -22.10 -7.15
C THR A 152 -11.49 -22.24 -5.84
N LEU A 153 -12.26 -21.21 -5.47
CA LEU A 153 -12.96 -21.13 -4.17
C LEU A 153 -13.76 -22.38 -3.79
N PRO A 154 -14.56 -23.00 -4.71
CA PRO A 154 -15.33 -24.20 -4.36
C PRO A 154 -14.48 -25.42 -4.01
N HIS A 155 -13.18 -25.39 -4.32
CA HIS A 155 -12.25 -26.50 -4.17
C HIS A 155 -11.24 -26.30 -3.02
N ILE A 156 -11.35 -25.20 -2.28
CA ILE A 156 -10.51 -24.93 -1.10
C ILE A 156 -11.01 -25.75 0.08
N LYS A 157 -10.16 -26.64 0.60
CA LYS A 157 -10.44 -27.47 1.77
C LYS A 157 -10.34 -26.63 3.06
N ASP A 158 -10.77 -27.21 4.20
CA ASP A 158 -10.77 -26.54 5.51
C ASP A 158 -9.35 -26.16 5.96
N ASP A 159 -8.34 -26.93 5.57
CA ASP A 159 -6.93 -26.66 5.83
C ASP A 159 -6.29 -25.68 4.82
N LEU A 160 -7.11 -25.07 3.97
CA LEU A 160 -6.74 -24.18 2.88
C LEU A 160 -5.99 -24.88 1.73
N THR A 161 -5.83 -26.19 1.72
CA THR A 161 -5.21 -26.86 0.58
C THR A 161 -6.12 -26.89 -0.64
N VAL A 162 -5.52 -26.85 -1.81
CA VAL A 162 -6.17 -26.93 -3.12
C VAL A 162 -5.44 -27.93 -3.97
N ASP A 163 -6.16 -28.82 -4.64
CA ASP A 163 -5.57 -29.80 -5.54
C ASP A 163 -4.97 -29.12 -6.79
N ALA A 164 -3.86 -29.63 -7.29
CA ALA A 164 -3.09 -29.00 -8.37
C ALA A 164 -3.92 -28.72 -9.65
N ALA A 165 -4.98 -29.49 -9.90
CA ALA A 165 -5.88 -29.29 -11.03
C ALA A 165 -6.64 -27.94 -10.99
N HIS A 166 -6.72 -27.30 -9.81
CA HIS A 166 -7.40 -26.03 -9.61
C HIS A 166 -6.45 -24.85 -9.41
N HIS A 167 -5.15 -25.06 -9.66
CA HIS A 167 -4.18 -23.97 -9.67
C HIS A 167 -4.24 -23.22 -11.01
N PRO A 168 -4.00 -21.91 -11.01
CA PRO A 168 -4.00 -21.14 -12.25
C PRO A 168 -2.77 -21.48 -13.11
N HIS A 169 -3.01 -21.69 -14.40
CA HIS A 169 -1.96 -21.95 -15.37
C HIS A 169 -1.98 -20.96 -16.51
N CYS A 170 -0.80 -20.63 -17.01
CA CYS A 170 -0.62 -19.74 -18.15
C CYS A 170 -1.25 -20.35 -19.42
N PRO A 171 -2.17 -19.65 -20.10
CA PRO A 171 -2.81 -20.17 -21.30
C PRO A 171 -1.83 -20.32 -22.49
N ARG A 172 -0.67 -19.66 -22.44
CA ARG A 172 0.34 -19.73 -23.51
C ARG A 172 1.29 -20.93 -23.38
N CYS A 173 1.78 -21.19 -22.16
CA CYS A 173 2.86 -22.19 -21.98
C CYS A 173 2.53 -23.27 -20.94
N GLY A 174 1.38 -23.20 -20.28
CA GLY A 174 0.98 -24.17 -19.25
C GLY A 174 1.72 -24.05 -17.90
N ALA A 175 2.69 -23.14 -17.78
CA ALA A 175 3.37 -22.93 -16.50
C ALA A 175 2.40 -22.32 -15.45
N PRO A 176 2.65 -22.52 -14.15
CA PRO A 176 1.83 -21.89 -13.12
C PRO A 176 1.77 -20.37 -13.27
N LEU A 177 0.62 -19.77 -13.02
CA LEU A 177 0.49 -18.34 -12.78
C LEU A 177 0.75 -18.03 -11.31
N ARG A 178 1.19 -16.81 -11.03
CA ARG A 178 1.39 -16.29 -9.68
C ARG A 178 0.92 -14.84 -9.59
N PRO A 179 0.50 -14.34 -8.42
CA PRO A 179 0.17 -12.92 -8.25
C PRO A 179 1.31 -12.01 -8.71
N ALA A 180 0.96 -10.89 -9.32
CA ALA A 180 1.90 -9.93 -9.89
C ALA A 180 2.59 -9.08 -8.80
N PHE A 181 2.09 -9.06 -7.58
CA PHE A 181 2.71 -8.29 -6.51
C PHE A 181 4.18 -8.70 -6.32
N ARG A 182 5.05 -7.69 -6.15
CA ARG A 182 6.51 -7.82 -6.15
C ARG A 182 7.11 -8.35 -7.47
N ASP A 183 6.37 -8.29 -8.57
CA ASP A 183 6.95 -8.49 -9.89
C ASP A 183 7.41 -7.15 -10.47
N THR A 184 8.72 -6.98 -10.61
CA THR A 184 9.33 -5.71 -11.05
C THR A 184 8.96 -5.30 -12.48
N ARG A 185 8.40 -6.19 -13.31
CA ARG A 185 8.01 -5.87 -14.70
C ARG A 185 6.68 -5.12 -14.76
N ALA A 186 5.74 -5.52 -13.91
CA ALA A 186 4.41 -4.90 -13.84
C ALA A 186 4.46 -3.42 -13.40
N HIS A 187 5.63 -2.93 -12.94
CA HIS A 187 5.77 -1.61 -12.34
C HIS A 187 6.47 -0.58 -13.21
N ALA A 188 7.06 -0.98 -14.36
CA ALA A 188 7.92 -0.12 -15.15
C ALA A 188 7.26 1.20 -15.59
N LEU A 189 5.98 1.17 -15.97
CA LEU A 189 5.25 2.39 -16.37
C LEU A 189 4.94 3.32 -15.19
N GLY A 190 4.59 2.75 -14.04
CA GLY A 190 4.35 3.52 -12.82
C GLY A 190 5.64 4.15 -12.30
N ASP A 191 6.73 3.41 -12.35
CA ASP A 191 8.07 3.88 -12.00
C ASP A 191 8.52 5.04 -12.90
N GLN A 192 8.34 4.94 -14.22
CA GLN A 192 8.67 6.01 -15.15
C GLN A 192 7.87 7.27 -14.88
N ARG A 193 6.54 7.18 -14.69
CA ARG A 193 5.69 8.34 -14.38
C ARG A 193 6.07 9.00 -13.06
N TYR A 194 6.45 8.20 -12.08
CA TYR A 194 6.96 8.72 -10.80
C TYR A 194 8.27 9.48 -10.99
N HIS A 195 9.21 8.95 -11.79
CA HIS A 195 10.45 9.64 -12.11
C HIS A 195 10.22 10.93 -12.90
N ASP A 196 9.29 10.94 -13.84
CA ASP A 196 8.91 12.13 -14.60
C ASP A 196 8.36 13.22 -13.66
N PHE A 197 7.44 12.87 -12.75
CA PHE A 197 6.92 13.78 -11.73
C PHE A 197 8.04 14.33 -10.83
N LEU A 198 8.99 13.49 -10.42
CA LEU A 198 10.13 13.95 -9.62
C LEU A 198 11.04 14.90 -10.39
N ALA A 199 11.23 14.70 -11.70
CA ALA A 199 12.02 15.57 -12.55
C ALA A 199 11.32 16.92 -12.78
N GLU A 200 10.01 16.91 -13.06
CA GLU A 200 9.20 18.13 -13.22
C GLU A 200 9.15 18.99 -11.96
N SER A 201 9.10 18.36 -10.79
CA SER A 201 9.03 19.05 -9.50
C SER A 201 10.40 19.39 -8.89
N ALA A 202 11.52 19.19 -9.61
CA ALA A 202 12.87 19.22 -9.02
C ALA A 202 13.23 20.55 -8.33
N ASP A 203 12.90 21.68 -8.95
CA ASP A 203 13.23 23.02 -8.48
C ASP A 203 12.06 23.77 -7.81
N ALA A 204 10.89 23.11 -7.79
CA ALA A 204 9.65 23.65 -7.24
C ALA A 204 9.50 23.37 -5.74
N SER A 205 8.55 24.05 -5.10
CA SER A 205 8.16 23.71 -3.73
C SER A 205 7.33 22.41 -3.72
N ILE A 206 7.65 21.51 -2.79
CA ILE A 206 6.98 20.22 -2.71
C ILE A 206 6.63 19.85 -1.26
N ALA A 207 5.35 19.54 -1.03
CA ALA A 207 4.89 18.93 0.21
C ALA A 207 4.94 17.39 0.06
N ILE A 208 5.65 16.72 0.95
CA ILE A 208 5.82 15.27 0.96
C ILE A 208 5.07 14.71 2.16
N LEU A 209 4.05 13.90 1.92
CA LEU A 209 3.15 13.36 2.92
C LEU A 209 3.32 11.83 2.99
N GLU A 210 3.75 11.31 4.14
CA GLU A 210 3.91 9.87 4.38
C GLU A 210 2.85 9.38 5.36
N PHE A 211 1.93 8.52 4.90
CA PHE A 211 0.85 7.97 5.70
C PHE A 211 1.07 6.49 6.02
N GLY A 212 1.29 6.19 7.31
CA GLY A 212 1.31 4.82 7.82
C GLY A 212 2.32 3.89 7.14
N VAL A 213 3.53 4.38 6.84
CA VAL A 213 4.60 3.60 6.21
C VAL A 213 5.45 2.93 7.28
N GLY A 214 5.37 1.59 7.35
CA GLY A 214 6.18 0.79 8.25
C GLY A 214 7.56 0.44 7.70
N PHE A 215 8.37 -0.23 8.54
CA PHE A 215 9.74 -0.65 8.16
C PHE A 215 9.76 -1.84 7.20
N ASN A 216 8.68 -2.65 7.10
CA ASN A 216 8.59 -3.78 6.18
C ASN A 216 8.73 -3.40 4.70
N SER A 217 8.44 -2.15 4.36
CA SER A 217 8.55 -1.58 3.02
C SER A 217 9.30 -0.24 3.01
N ALA A 218 10.16 0.00 3.99
CA ALA A 218 10.89 1.26 4.16
C ALA A 218 11.68 1.66 2.89
N GLY A 219 12.28 0.70 2.21
CA GLY A 219 13.01 0.94 0.96
C GLY A 219 12.14 1.41 -0.21
N VAL A 220 10.82 1.26 -0.13
CA VAL A 220 9.89 1.64 -1.20
C VAL A 220 9.44 3.10 -1.09
N ILE A 221 9.16 3.59 0.11
CA ILE A 221 8.62 4.93 0.34
C ILE A 221 9.49 5.72 1.32
N ARG A 222 9.67 5.20 2.54
CA ARG A 222 10.29 5.92 3.66
C ARG A 222 11.68 6.45 3.30
N VAL A 223 12.59 5.57 2.93
CA VAL A 223 13.98 5.94 2.58
C VAL A 223 14.04 6.84 1.33
N PRO A 224 13.33 6.55 0.22
CA PRO A 224 13.25 7.47 -0.92
C PRO A 224 12.72 8.86 -0.55
N PHE A 225 11.67 8.96 0.27
CA PHE A 225 11.08 10.25 0.65
C PHE A 225 12.01 11.07 1.57
N GLU A 226 12.67 10.41 2.51
CA GLU A 226 13.71 11.04 3.34
C GLU A 226 14.87 11.58 2.48
N ARG A 227 15.31 10.80 1.48
CA ARG A 227 16.35 11.22 0.54
C ARG A 227 15.91 12.43 -0.30
N ILE A 228 14.72 12.37 -0.92
CA ILE A 228 14.16 13.49 -1.70
C ILE A 228 14.06 14.76 -0.84
N THR A 229 13.63 14.61 0.42
CA THR A 229 13.56 15.74 1.37
C THR A 229 14.93 16.34 1.63
N GLY A 230 15.96 15.50 1.83
CA GLY A 230 17.33 15.95 2.05
C GLY A 230 17.93 16.68 0.86
N GLU A 231 17.68 16.18 -0.35
CA GLU A 231 18.23 16.69 -1.60
C GLU A 231 17.57 18.01 -2.09
N ARG A 232 16.33 18.31 -1.64
CA ARG A 232 15.55 19.45 -2.13
C ARG A 232 15.42 20.56 -1.08
N GLU A 233 15.85 21.77 -1.42
CA GLU A 233 15.82 22.91 -0.51
C GLU A 233 14.40 23.32 -0.13
N LYS A 234 13.46 23.29 -1.09
CA LYS A 234 12.06 23.70 -0.92
C LYS A 234 11.10 22.56 -0.53
N ALA A 235 11.62 21.41 -0.09
CA ALA A 235 10.80 20.32 0.37
C ALA A 235 10.33 20.53 1.82
N ARG A 236 9.09 20.11 2.10
CA ARG A 236 8.53 20.00 3.45
C ARG A 236 7.99 18.57 3.61
N PHE A 237 8.48 17.84 4.60
CA PHE A 237 8.13 16.45 4.83
C PHE A 237 7.28 16.27 6.07
N PHE A 238 6.21 15.48 5.96
CA PHE A 238 5.29 15.17 7.04
C PHE A 238 5.11 13.66 7.13
N ARG A 239 5.52 13.08 8.25
CA ARG A 239 5.33 11.67 8.57
C ARG A 239 4.13 11.51 9.49
N ILE A 240 3.08 10.90 9.00
CA ILE A 240 1.84 10.65 9.74
C ILE A 240 1.76 9.15 10.00
N THR A 241 2.01 8.75 11.24
CA THR A 241 1.96 7.35 11.64
C THR A 241 1.69 7.25 13.13
N VAL A 242 1.17 6.13 13.59
CA VAL A 242 1.06 5.83 15.01
C VAL A 242 2.28 5.04 15.47
N ASP A 243 2.70 5.27 16.70
CA ASP A 243 3.68 4.42 17.35
C ASP A 243 3.01 3.11 17.77
N TYR A 244 3.71 2.00 17.57
CA TYR A 244 3.24 0.68 18.01
C TYR A 244 4.09 0.24 19.22
N PRO A 245 3.67 0.59 20.46
CA PRO A 245 4.45 0.33 21.66
C PRO A 245 4.59 -1.16 22.01
N GLU A 246 3.82 -2.03 21.33
CA GLU A 246 3.82 -3.47 21.56
C GLU A 246 4.73 -4.24 20.58
N SER A 247 5.45 -3.58 19.68
CA SER A 247 6.45 -4.26 18.87
C SER A 247 7.64 -4.62 19.77
N GLU A 248 8.05 -5.90 19.80
CA GLU A 248 9.25 -6.37 20.53
C GLU A 248 10.55 -5.70 20.03
N GLU A 249 10.49 -4.98 18.92
CA GLU A 249 11.57 -4.18 18.38
C GLU A 249 11.34 -2.73 18.82
N GLU A 250 12.32 -2.12 19.48
CA GLU A 250 12.36 -0.69 19.83
C GLU A 250 12.47 0.20 18.58
N ILE A 251 11.48 0.12 17.69
CA ILE A 251 11.46 0.86 16.44
C ILE A 251 10.46 2.03 16.57
N ALA A 252 11.01 3.23 16.72
CA ALA A 252 10.19 4.46 16.72
C ALA A 252 9.72 4.80 15.32
N TYR A 253 8.50 4.36 14.95
CA TYR A 253 7.89 4.64 13.65
C TYR A 253 7.78 6.13 13.32
N PRO A 254 7.47 7.03 14.28
CA PRO A 254 7.37 8.46 14.03
C PRO A 254 8.71 9.16 13.81
N GLU A 255 9.85 8.54 14.12
CA GLU A 255 11.15 9.20 14.11
C GLU A 255 11.50 9.83 12.75
N ILE A 256 12.04 11.06 12.80
CA ILE A 256 12.56 11.80 11.66
C ILE A 256 14.09 11.80 11.73
N PRO A 257 14.79 11.44 10.64
CA PRO A 257 16.24 11.52 10.59
C PRO A 257 16.78 12.93 10.81
N VAL A 258 17.83 13.07 11.63
CA VAL A 258 18.46 14.36 11.97
C VAL A 258 18.78 15.23 10.74
N PRO A 259 19.30 14.70 9.61
CA PRO A 259 19.64 15.52 8.45
C PRO A 259 18.49 16.27 7.77
N ILE A 260 17.23 15.87 8.05
CA ILE A 260 16.03 16.49 7.45
C ILE A 260 15.09 17.08 8.52
N ALA A 261 15.49 17.09 9.78
CA ALA A 261 14.62 17.47 10.89
C ALA A 261 14.12 18.91 10.81
N ASP A 262 14.89 19.82 10.26
CA ASP A 262 14.54 21.22 10.05
C ASP A 262 13.45 21.46 8.99
N LYS A 263 13.23 20.50 8.10
CA LYS A 263 12.23 20.55 7.02
C LYS A 263 11.06 19.59 7.25
N SER A 264 11.02 18.91 8.38
CA SER A 264 10.14 17.75 8.60
C SER A 264 9.37 17.87 9.89
N LEU A 265 8.15 17.33 9.89
CA LEU A 265 7.33 17.12 11.08
C LEU A 265 6.86 15.68 11.17
N SER A 266 6.95 15.13 12.38
CA SER A 266 6.30 13.87 12.74
C SER A 266 4.97 14.15 13.43
N ILE A 267 3.93 13.47 12.99
CA ILE A 267 2.57 13.53 13.54
C ILE A 267 2.20 12.13 14.00
N ASN A 268 2.40 11.87 15.31
CA ASN A 268 2.06 10.58 15.91
C ASN A 268 0.55 10.47 16.13
N ARG A 269 -0.19 10.26 15.03
CA ARG A 269 -1.66 10.16 15.02
C ARG A 269 -2.13 9.21 13.93
N ASP A 270 -3.33 8.68 14.10
CA ASP A 270 -4.03 7.90 13.08
C ASP A 270 -4.16 8.68 11.77
N ALA A 271 -3.77 8.05 10.66
CA ALA A 271 -3.76 8.69 9.33
C ALA A 271 -5.17 9.15 8.92
N GLY A 272 -6.20 8.36 9.22
CA GLY A 272 -7.59 8.70 8.90
C GLY A 272 -8.08 9.91 9.70
N ALA A 273 -7.70 10.01 10.98
CA ALA A 273 -8.04 11.19 11.79
C ALA A 273 -7.40 12.47 11.22
N VAL A 274 -6.12 12.40 10.82
CA VAL A 274 -5.40 13.54 10.22
C VAL A 274 -6.01 13.94 8.88
N ILE A 275 -6.29 12.99 7.97
CA ILE A 275 -6.91 13.29 6.67
C ILE A 275 -8.26 13.97 6.83
N ARG A 276 -9.12 13.46 7.72
CA ARG A 276 -10.44 14.07 7.97
C ARG A 276 -10.34 15.50 8.55
N GLU A 277 -9.38 15.76 9.43
CA GLU A 277 -9.15 17.08 9.99
C GLU A 277 -8.65 18.07 8.92
N LEU A 278 -7.71 17.66 8.07
CA LEU A 278 -7.23 18.46 6.93
C LEU A 278 -8.37 18.78 5.94
N LEU A 279 -9.21 17.76 5.63
CA LEU A 279 -10.36 17.96 4.76
C LEU A 279 -11.39 18.91 5.36
N ALA A 280 -11.59 18.88 6.67
CA ALA A 280 -12.45 19.85 7.37
C ALA A 280 -11.90 21.27 7.27
N LEU A 281 -10.58 21.46 7.41
CA LEU A 281 -9.92 22.76 7.20
C LEU A 281 -10.09 23.27 5.75
N LYS A 282 -9.97 22.37 4.77
CA LYS A 282 -10.19 22.70 3.34
C LYS A 282 -11.62 23.20 3.11
N LYS A 283 -12.61 22.46 3.63
CA LYS A 283 -14.04 22.82 3.51
C LYS A 283 -14.40 24.13 4.21
N ALA A 284 -13.73 24.47 5.31
CA ALA A 284 -13.98 25.70 6.06
C ALA A 284 -13.42 26.97 5.36
N ARG A 285 -12.54 26.81 4.36
CA ARG A 285 -11.90 27.92 3.62
C ARG A 285 -12.37 28.04 2.16
N ALA A 286 -13.13 27.06 1.67
CA ALA A 286 -13.78 27.06 0.35
C ALA A 286 -15.09 27.88 0.41
#